data_88c871684b6b583b258b4958528f2bd2
#
_entry.id   88c871684b6b583b258b4958528f2bd2
#
_cell.length_a   1.000
_cell.length_b   1.000
_cell.length_c   1.000
_cell.angle_alpha   90.00
_cell.angle_beta   90.00
_cell.angle_gamma   90.00
#
_symmetry.space_group_name_H-M   'P 1'
#
loop_
_entity.id
_entity.type
_entity.pdbx_description
1 polymer ?
#
loop_
_entity_poly.entity_id
_entity_poly.type
_entity_poly.pdbx_seq_one_letter_code
_entity_poly.pdbx_strand_id
1 'polypeptide(L)'
;MTQTNIIDLLAETPDDLAQLRRQRPDATANAERSFAALFEPEDPKDLPVAWRYGIALFVAGISYQDRAAAFYADVLSDEASDDFIAGVKTAIARGASRGPYASGDFVTFAELGAEHGFADAFIAALDFAHLLTFHPKDATPAAIGHLQESGLSDDAIVSLAQLISFLAFQLRVVHGLRVLAGHAPETPAAQRAGGAADPGWKPGPRTLQPEVVHPGKFVNHSLGWKPWLADLPKEEFTDVHRDASSKKSASAANTSAS
;
A
#
# COMPACT_ATOMS: atom_id res chain seq x y z
N MET A 1 18.52 -16.54 -18.01
CA MET A 1 17.47 -15.56 -18.31
C MET A 1 17.47 -14.58 -17.16
N THR A 2 17.73 -13.30 -17.39
CA THR A 2 17.65 -12.26 -16.36
C THR A 2 16.17 -12.13 -16.00
N GLN A 3 15.81 -12.38 -14.75
CA GLN A 3 14.45 -12.21 -14.26
C GLN A 3 14.04 -10.76 -14.51
N THR A 4 12.96 -10.54 -15.24
CA THR A 4 12.48 -9.19 -15.54
C THR A 4 11.98 -8.56 -14.24
N ASN A 5 12.48 -7.37 -13.90
CA ASN A 5 12.05 -6.65 -12.70
C ASN A 5 10.56 -6.32 -12.78
N ILE A 6 9.83 -6.47 -11.68
CA ILE A 6 8.38 -6.25 -11.63
C ILE A 6 7.97 -4.86 -12.16
N ILE A 7 8.73 -3.82 -11.89
CA ILE A 7 8.44 -2.47 -12.38
C ILE A 7 8.62 -2.39 -13.90
N ASP A 8 9.69 -3.01 -14.45
CA ASP A 8 9.92 -3.03 -15.89
C ASP A 8 8.86 -3.84 -16.62
N LEU A 9 8.40 -4.94 -16.01
CA LEU A 9 7.31 -5.75 -16.53
C LEU A 9 5.99 -4.94 -16.61
N LEU A 10 5.60 -4.29 -15.51
CA LEU A 10 4.37 -3.50 -15.46
C LEU A 10 4.42 -2.26 -16.35
N ALA A 11 5.59 -1.64 -16.47
CA ALA A 11 5.77 -0.43 -17.28
C ALA A 11 5.97 -0.72 -18.78
N GLU A 12 6.23 -1.99 -19.16
CA GLU A 12 6.69 -2.32 -20.53
C GLU A 12 7.92 -1.47 -20.91
N THR A 13 8.86 -1.39 -19.97
CA THR A 13 9.99 -0.46 -20.08
C THR A 13 10.85 -0.80 -21.30
N PRO A 14 11.02 0.11 -22.29
CA PRO A 14 11.92 -0.10 -23.40
C PRO A 14 13.38 -0.27 -22.94
N ASP A 15 14.21 -0.90 -23.78
CA ASP A 15 15.59 -1.28 -23.43
C ASP A 15 16.46 -0.08 -23.01
N ASP A 16 16.29 1.07 -23.63
CA ASP A 16 17.02 2.30 -23.32
C ASP A 16 16.66 2.84 -21.93
N LEU A 17 15.38 2.88 -21.58
CA LEU A 17 14.93 3.27 -20.25
C LEU A 17 15.30 2.22 -19.20
N ALA A 18 15.24 0.92 -19.52
CA ALA A 18 15.70 -0.14 -18.65
C ALA A 18 17.20 -0.03 -18.38
N GLN A 19 18.01 0.36 -19.39
CA GLN A 19 19.43 0.64 -19.23
C GLN A 19 19.68 1.85 -18.32
N LEU A 20 18.89 2.91 -18.46
CA LEU A 20 18.98 4.09 -17.59
C LEU A 20 18.67 3.72 -16.12
N ARG A 21 17.64 2.90 -15.88
CA ARG A 21 17.30 2.40 -14.52
C ARG A 21 18.41 1.57 -13.90
N ARG A 22 19.18 0.81 -14.69
CA ARG A 22 20.34 0.04 -14.20
C ARG A 22 21.48 0.89 -13.65
N GLN A 23 21.48 2.19 -13.89
CA GLN A 23 22.42 3.13 -13.23
C GLN A 23 22.12 3.28 -11.72
N ARG A 24 20.95 2.84 -11.26
CA ARG A 24 20.54 2.79 -9.86
C ARG A 24 20.22 1.35 -9.44
N PRO A 25 21.23 0.45 -9.38
CA PRO A 25 21.00 -0.97 -9.15
C PRO A 25 20.32 -1.26 -7.80
N ASP A 26 20.66 -0.49 -6.75
CA ASP A 26 20.06 -0.65 -5.43
C ASP A 26 18.56 -0.34 -5.43
N ALA A 27 18.13 0.68 -6.16
CA ALA A 27 16.72 1.03 -6.27
C ALA A 27 15.92 -0.08 -6.95
N THR A 28 16.48 -0.66 -8.02
CA THR A 28 15.87 -1.78 -8.74
C THR A 28 15.79 -3.03 -7.87
N ALA A 29 16.90 -3.39 -7.22
CA ALA A 29 16.95 -4.57 -6.33
C ALA A 29 16.07 -4.40 -5.09
N ASN A 30 15.97 -3.20 -4.52
CA ASN A 30 15.10 -2.95 -3.38
C ASN A 30 13.62 -3.05 -3.76
N ALA A 31 13.22 -2.55 -4.92
CA ALA A 31 11.85 -2.68 -5.40
C ALA A 31 11.45 -4.16 -5.55
N GLU A 32 12.33 -5.00 -6.11
CA GLU A 32 12.08 -6.43 -6.28
C GLU A 32 11.99 -7.17 -4.94
N ARG A 33 12.93 -6.90 -4.04
CA ARG A 33 12.89 -7.48 -2.69
C ARG A 33 11.67 -7.07 -1.89
N SER A 34 11.23 -5.81 -2.03
CA SER A 34 10.02 -5.33 -1.38
C SER A 34 8.78 -6.01 -1.96
N PHE A 35 8.73 -6.20 -3.26
CA PHE A 35 7.64 -6.94 -3.89
C PHE A 35 7.56 -8.37 -3.33
N ALA A 36 8.65 -9.14 -3.39
CA ALA A 36 8.67 -10.50 -2.88
C ALA A 36 8.28 -10.57 -1.39
N ALA A 37 8.83 -9.71 -0.54
CA ALA A 37 8.55 -9.72 0.89
C ALA A 37 7.09 -9.33 1.23
N LEU A 38 6.49 -8.45 0.44
CA LEU A 38 5.14 -7.96 0.70
C LEU A 38 4.05 -8.82 0.08
N PHE A 39 4.32 -9.49 -1.04
CA PHE A 39 3.31 -10.29 -1.73
C PHE A 39 3.43 -11.78 -1.43
N GLU A 40 4.66 -12.29 -1.28
CA GLU A 40 4.95 -13.71 -1.14
C GLU A 40 5.82 -13.99 0.11
N PRO A 41 5.39 -13.56 1.31
CA PRO A 41 6.14 -13.85 2.53
C PRO A 41 6.12 -15.35 2.84
N GLU A 42 7.18 -15.85 3.49
CA GLU A 42 7.22 -17.26 3.97
C GLU A 42 6.08 -17.59 4.95
N ASP A 43 5.69 -16.62 5.77
CA ASP A 43 4.58 -16.72 6.70
C ASP A 43 3.65 -15.50 6.52
N PRO A 44 2.51 -15.65 5.82
CA PRO A 44 1.58 -14.56 5.57
C PRO A 44 0.78 -14.15 6.81
N LYS A 45 0.78 -14.96 7.88
CA LYS A 45 -0.01 -14.77 9.10
C LYS A 45 -1.48 -14.46 8.79
N ASP A 46 -2.07 -13.46 9.45
CA ASP A 46 -3.46 -13.02 9.28
C ASP A 46 -3.66 -12.00 8.14
N LEU A 47 -2.67 -11.85 7.24
CA LEU A 47 -2.83 -11.16 5.96
C LEU A 47 -2.51 -12.12 4.79
N PRO A 48 -3.44 -13.00 4.40
CA PRO A 48 -3.21 -14.05 3.40
C PRO A 48 -2.75 -13.48 2.05
N VAL A 49 -2.06 -14.31 1.25
CA VAL A 49 -1.56 -13.93 -0.07
C VAL A 49 -2.68 -13.43 -0.98
N ALA A 50 -3.83 -14.10 -1.01
CA ALA A 50 -5.01 -13.67 -1.76
C ALA A 50 -5.47 -12.25 -1.37
N TRP A 51 -5.42 -11.89 -0.08
CA TRP A 51 -5.78 -10.55 0.35
C TRP A 51 -4.75 -9.51 -0.11
N ARG A 52 -3.46 -9.84 -0.10
CA ARG A 52 -2.39 -8.95 -0.58
C ARG A 52 -2.58 -8.61 -2.05
N TYR A 53 -2.83 -9.61 -2.89
CA TYR A 53 -3.14 -9.39 -4.31
C TYR A 53 -4.50 -8.71 -4.51
N GLY A 54 -5.51 -9.01 -3.68
CA GLY A 54 -6.79 -8.31 -3.68
C GLY A 54 -6.65 -6.81 -3.38
N ILE A 55 -5.86 -6.44 -2.35
CA ILE A 55 -5.53 -5.04 -2.03
C ILE A 55 -4.74 -4.40 -3.17
N ALA A 56 -3.81 -5.11 -3.81
CA ALA A 56 -3.04 -4.58 -4.93
C ALA A 56 -3.92 -4.29 -6.15
N LEU A 57 -4.81 -5.22 -6.50
CA LEU A 57 -5.82 -5.04 -7.53
C LEU A 57 -6.71 -3.82 -7.21
N PHE A 58 -7.16 -3.71 -5.96
CA PHE A 58 -7.99 -2.59 -5.51
C PHE A 58 -7.25 -1.25 -5.64
N VAL A 59 -6.04 -1.14 -5.07
CA VAL A 59 -5.25 0.11 -5.11
C VAL A 59 -4.89 0.50 -6.53
N ALA A 60 -4.51 -0.46 -7.39
CA ALA A 60 -4.24 -0.19 -8.80
C ALA A 60 -5.49 0.30 -9.53
N GLY A 61 -6.64 -0.34 -9.30
CA GLY A 61 -7.90 0.00 -9.94
C GLY A 61 -8.42 1.39 -9.55
N ILE A 62 -8.44 1.71 -8.23
CA ILE A 62 -8.86 3.05 -7.78
C ILE A 62 -7.86 4.15 -8.18
N SER A 63 -6.61 3.79 -8.47
CA SER A 63 -5.57 4.69 -8.99
C SER A 63 -5.61 4.82 -10.51
N TYR A 64 -6.54 4.17 -11.19
CA TYR A 64 -6.71 4.17 -12.65
C TYR A 64 -5.46 3.67 -13.39
N GLN A 65 -4.80 2.67 -12.84
CA GLN A 65 -3.64 2.02 -13.44
C GLN A 65 -4.08 0.67 -14.03
N ASP A 66 -4.80 0.72 -15.15
CA ASP A 66 -5.52 -0.44 -15.74
C ASP A 66 -4.59 -1.62 -16.02
N ARG A 67 -3.36 -1.34 -16.48
CA ARG A 67 -2.39 -2.41 -16.74
C ARG A 67 -1.93 -3.12 -15.45
N ALA A 68 -1.62 -2.35 -14.42
CA ALA A 68 -1.24 -2.93 -13.13
C ALA A 68 -2.43 -3.67 -12.50
N ALA A 69 -3.64 -3.13 -12.62
CA ALA A 69 -4.86 -3.79 -12.17
C ALA A 69 -5.10 -5.11 -12.91
N ALA A 70 -4.87 -5.15 -14.23
CA ALA A 70 -4.98 -6.40 -15.02
C ALA A 70 -3.95 -7.44 -14.57
N PHE A 71 -2.70 -7.04 -14.35
CA PHE A 71 -1.66 -7.93 -13.81
C PHE A 71 -2.03 -8.51 -12.45
N TYR A 72 -2.46 -7.66 -11.50
CA TYR A 72 -2.85 -8.13 -10.17
C TYR A 72 -4.13 -8.99 -10.19
N ALA A 73 -5.05 -8.74 -11.13
CA ALA A 73 -6.22 -9.60 -11.31
C ALA A 73 -5.85 -10.99 -11.85
N ASP A 74 -4.88 -11.05 -12.76
CA ASP A 74 -4.37 -12.30 -13.34
C ASP A 74 -3.71 -13.17 -12.25
N VAL A 75 -2.79 -12.61 -11.49
CA VAL A 75 -2.14 -13.33 -10.37
C VAL A 75 -3.17 -13.73 -9.31
N LEU A 76 -4.12 -12.84 -8.97
CA LEU A 76 -5.15 -13.13 -7.99
C LEU A 76 -6.05 -14.31 -8.42
N SER A 77 -6.19 -14.55 -9.72
CA SER A 77 -7.00 -15.67 -10.22
C SER A 77 -6.46 -17.05 -9.86
N ASP A 78 -5.16 -17.14 -9.53
CA ASP A 78 -4.53 -18.37 -9.06
C ASP A 78 -4.71 -18.57 -7.53
N GLU A 79 -5.07 -17.49 -6.80
CA GLU A 79 -5.10 -17.45 -5.33
C GLU A 79 -6.52 -17.34 -4.75
N ALA A 80 -7.51 -16.96 -5.54
CA ALA A 80 -8.85 -16.63 -5.07
C ALA A 80 -9.96 -17.04 -6.04
N SER A 81 -11.19 -17.15 -5.54
CA SER A 81 -12.37 -17.44 -6.37
C SER A 81 -12.77 -16.26 -7.25
N ASP A 82 -13.48 -16.57 -8.33
CA ASP A 82 -14.06 -15.55 -9.23
C ASP A 82 -14.99 -14.57 -8.48
N ASP A 83 -15.73 -15.04 -7.47
CA ASP A 83 -16.60 -14.19 -6.66
C ASP A 83 -15.81 -13.22 -5.79
N PHE A 84 -14.68 -13.65 -5.22
CA PHE A 84 -13.78 -12.76 -4.50
C PHE A 84 -13.23 -11.66 -5.44
N ILE A 85 -12.80 -12.03 -6.63
CA ILE A 85 -12.29 -11.09 -7.65
C ILE A 85 -13.40 -10.11 -8.08
N ALA A 86 -14.61 -10.61 -8.29
CA ALA A 86 -15.78 -9.79 -8.61
C ALA A 86 -16.09 -8.78 -7.49
N GLY A 87 -15.99 -9.21 -6.23
CA GLY A 87 -16.14 -8.33 -5.06
C GLY A 87 -15.09 -7.22 -5.03
N VAL A 88 -13.82 -7.53 -5.29
CA VAL A 88 -12.75 -6.52 -5.37
C VAL A 88 -13.03 -5.54 -6.52
N LYS A 89 -13.49 -6.00 -7.68
CA LYS A 89 -13.87 -5.12 -8.80
C LYS A 89 -15.07 -4.23 -8.43
N THR A 90 -16.02 -4.75 -7.66
CA THR A 90 -17.13 -3.95 -7.10
C THR A 90 -16.61 -2.88 -6.16
N ALA A 91 -15.65 -3.21 -5.28
CA ALA A 91 -14.98 -2.23 -4.41
C ALA A 91 -14.27 -1.14 -5.23
N ILE A 92 -13.56 -1.49 -6.29
CA ILE A 92 -12.91 -0.52 -7.20
C ILE A 92 -13.94 0.46 -7.76
N ALA A 93 -15.06 -0.03 -8.28
CA ALA A 93 -16.10 0.81 -8.85
C ALA A 93 -16.70 1.79 -7.83
N ARG A 94 -16.87 1.35 -6.57
CA ARG A 94 -17.36 2.17 -5.46
C ARG A 94 -16.30 3.14 -4.94
N GLY A 95 -15.05 2.69 -4.85
CA GLY A 95 -13.92 3.44 -4.30
C GLY A 95 -13.30 4.45 -5.27
N ALA A 96 -13.61 4.38 -6.56
CA ALA A 96 -13.04 5.27 -7.56
C ALA A 96 -13.26 6.75 -7.19
N SER A 97 -12.17 7.51 -7.09
CA SER A 97 -12.20 8.92 -6.70
C SER A 97 -11.19 9.71 -7.52
N ARG A 98 -11.50 10.99 -7.72
CA ARG A 98 -10.64 11.97 -8.37
C ARG A 98 -10.42 13.12 -7.40
N GLY A 99 -9.19 13.60 -7.27
CA GLY A 99 -8.86 14.70 -6.35
C GLY A 99 -9.78 15.92 -6.42
N PRO A 100 -9.70 16.84 -5.47
CA PRO A 100 -8.64 16.93 -4.45
C PRO A 100 -8.83 15.89 -3.34
N TYR A 101 -7.84 15.07 -3.15
CA TYR A 101 -7.89 13.92 -2.24
C TYR A 101 -7.98 14.31 -0.75
N ALA A 102 -7.62 15.53 -0.39
CA ALA A 102 -7.71 16.04 0.98
C ALA A 102 -9.14 16.43 1.42
N SER A 103 -10.14 16.34 0.53
CA SER A 103 -11.53 16.72 0.79
C SER A 103 -12.56 15.82 0.11
N GLY A 104 -12.16 14.63 -0.31
CA GLY A 104 -13.05 13.62 -0.87
C GLY A 104 -13.86 12.91 0.21
N ASP A 105 -14.96 12.27 -0.18
CA ASP A 105 -15.78 11.47 0.72
C ASP A 105 -14.97 10.27 1.25
N PHE A 106 -15.16 9.97 2.52
CA PHE A 106 -14.79 8.70 3.07
C PHE A 106 -15.69 7.61 2.47
N VAL A 107 -15.09 6.52 2.01
CA VAL A 107 -15.81 5.37 1.45
C VAL A 107 -15.57 4.17 2.34
N THR A 108 -16.65 3.51 2.75
CA THR A 108 -16.62 2.21 3.43
C THR A 108 -17.12 1.10 2.52
N PHE A 109 -16.58 -0.08 2.69
CA PHE A 109 -16.89 -1.27 1.91
C PHE A 109 -17.69 -2.32 2.70
N ALA A 110 -18.31 -1.94 3.83
CA ALA A 110 -19.04 -2.85 4.72
C ALA A 110 -20.09 -3.71 4.01
N GLU A 111 -20.75 -3.17 2.98
CA GLU A 111 -21.81 -3.89 2.24
C GLU A 111 -21.26 -5.11 1.47
N LEU A 112 -19.97 -5.14 1.15
CA LEU A 112 -19.33 -6.25 0.43
C LEU A 112 -19.29 -7.55 1.27
N GLY A 113 -19.41 -7.46 2.59
CA GLY A 113 -19.55 -8.62 3.45
C GLY A 113 -20.82 -9.43 3.14
N ALA A 114 -21.94 -8.73 2.98
CA ALA A 114 -23.22 -9.36 2.62
C ALA A 114 -23.28 -9.75 1.13
N GLU A 115 -22.66 -8.98 0.23
CA GLU A 115 -22.76 -9.17 -1.21
C GLU A 115 -21.80 -10.25 -1.74
N HIS A 116 -20.58 -10.33 -1.19
CA HIS A 116 -19.49 -11.18 -1.68
C HIS A 116 -18.84 -12.03 -0.59
N GLY A 117 -19.43 -12.09 0.62
CA GLY A 117 -18.89 -12.89 1.71
C GLY A 117 -17.52 -12.44 2.23
N PHE A 118 -17.15 -11.18 2.05
CA PHE A 118 -15.88 -10.67 2.56
C PHE A 118 -15.85 -10.70 4.10
N ALA A 119 -14.71 -11.14 4.63
CA ALA A 119 -14.46 -11.06 6.07
C ALA A 119 -14.32 -9.60 6.52
N ASP A 120 -14.75 -9.28 7.73
CA ASP A 120 -14.66 -7.92 8.30
C ASP A 120 -13.24 -7.38 8.26
N ALA A 121 -12.23 -8.22 8.50
CA ALA A 121 -10.83 -7.85 8.43
C ALA A 121 -10.39 -7.44 7.00
N PHE A 122 -10.89 -8.09 5.95
CA PHE A 122 -10.60 -7.71 4.59
C PHE A 122 -11.34 -6.42 4.18
N ILE A 123 -12.57 -6.24 4.64
CA ILE A 123 -13.33 -5.00 4.46
C ILE A 123 -12.58 -3.83 5.10
N ALA A 124 -12.14 -3.98 6.35
CA ALA A 124 -11.35 -2.95 7.04
C ALA A 124 -10.02 -2.66 6.31
N ALA A 125 -9.40 -3.69 5.71
CA ALA A 125 -8.19 -3.50 4.89
C ALA A 125 -8.47 -2.69 3.62
N LEU A 126 -9.64 -2.87 2.96
CA LEU A 126 -10.07 -2.06 1.82
C LEU A 126 -10.35 -0.60 2.24
N ASP A 127 -11.05 -0.39 3.36
CA ASP A 127 -11.31 0.94 3.94
C ASP A 127 -9.99 1.69 4.18
N PHE A 128 -9.03 1.00 4.80
CA PHE A 128 -7.71 1.56 5.09
C PHE A 128 -6.89 1.81 3.83
N ALA A 129 -6.96 0.91 2.85
CA ALA A 129 -6.29 1.09 1.56
C ALA A 129 -6.85 2.29 0.80
N HIS A 130 -8.16 2.51 0.82
CA HIS A 130 -8.79 3.69 0.26
C HIS A 130 -8.33 4.97 0.97
N LEU A 131 -8.35 4.97 2.31
CA LEU A 131 -7.88 6.08 3.13
C LEU A 131 -6.44 6.47 2.79
N LEU A 132 -5.50 5.51 2.80
CA LEU A 132 -4.09 5.81 2.53
C LEU A 132 -3.81 6.20 1.08
N THR A 133 -4.64 5.74 0.13
CA THR A 133 -4.48 6.10 -1.28
C THR A 133 -4.93 7.52 -1.57
N PHE A 134 -6.08 7.92 -1.02
CA PHE A 134 -6.70 9.21 -1.37
C PHE A 134 -6.64 10.25 -0.26
N HIS A 135 -6.57 9.83 1.00
CA HIS A 135 -6.65 10.70 2.17
C HIS A 135 -5.55 10.43 3.21
N PRO A 136 -4.27 10.21 2.82
CA PRO A 136 -3.22 9.86 3.79
C PRO A 136 -3.06 10.91 4.90
N LYS A 137 -3.44 12.16 4.64
CA LYS A 137 -3.45 13.24 5.63
C LYS A 137 -4.48 12.99 6.75
N ASP A 138 -5.55 12.29 6.44
CA ASP A 138 -6.66 12.05 7.36
C ASP A 138 -6.48 10.73 8.15
N ALA A 139 -5.38 10.00 7.91
CA ALA A 139 -5.03 8.84 8.69
C ALA A 139 -4.78 9.22 10.15
N THR A 140 -5.43 8.50 11.06
CA THR A 140 -5.40 8.75 12.50
C THR A 140 -5.21 7.44 13.27
N PRO A 141 -4.88 7.48 14.57
CA PRO A 141 -4.90 6.29 15.42
C PRO A 141 -6.23 5.53 15.38
N ALA A 142 -7.34 6.21 15.09
CA ALA A 142 -8.65 5.58 14.93
C ALA A 142 -8.70 4.61 13.74
N ALA A 143 -8.00 4.88 12.65
CA ALA A 143 -7.90 3.95 11.52
C ALA A 143 -7.17 2.66 11.92
N ILE A 144 -6.16 2.75 12.79
CA ILE A 144 -5.50 1.57 13.37
C ILE A 144 -6.47 0.81 14.27
N GLY A 145 -7.25 1.53 15.10
CA GLY A 145 -8.29 0.94 15.95
C GLY A 145 -9.32 0.15 15.14
N HIS A 146 -9.78 0.67 14.02
CA HIS A 146 -10.71 -0.01 13.11
C HIS A 146 -10.14 -1.35 12.59
N LEU A 147 -8.87 -1.37 12.18
CA LEU A 147 -8.20 -2.60 11.76
C LEU A 147 -8.05 -3.61 12.92
N GLN A 148 -7.75 -3.14 14.13
CA GLN A 148 -7.63 -3.99 15.31
C GLN A 148 -8.99 -4.59 15.71
N GLU A 149 -10.06 -3.81 15.65
CA GLU A 149 -11.43 -4.24 15.95
C GLU A 149 -11.92 -5.29 14.95
N SER A 150 -11.49 -5.22 13.70
CA SER A 150 -11.81 -6.21 12.67
C SER A 150 -11.04 -7.53 12.83
N GLY A 151 -10.10 -7.62 13.78
CA GLY A 151 -9.36 -8.83 14.12
C GLY A 151 -7.95 -8.92 13.56
N LEU A 152 -7.45 -7.92 12.84
CA LEU A 152 -6.06 -7.91 12.34
C LEU A 152 -5.06 -7.74 13.50
N SER A 153 -3.97 -8.51 13.47
CA SER A 153 -2.83 -8.33 14.35
C SER A 153 -2.05 -7.07 14.02
N ASP A 154 -1.22 -6.62 14.96
CA ASP A 154 -0.35 -5.46 14.72
C ASP A 154 0.66 -5.72 13.60
N ASP A 155 1.17 -6.96 13.46
CA ASP A 155 2.04 -7.38 12.36
C ASP A 155 1.34 -7.28 11.00
N ALA A 156 0.08 -7.74 10.92
CA ALA A 156 -0.71 -7.64 9.70
C ALA A 156 -1.02 -6.19 9.34
N ILE A 157 -1.32 -5.34 10.32
CA ILE A 157 -1.56 -3.91 10.12
C ILE A 157 -0.30 -3.22 9.57
N VAL A 158 0.86 -3.51 10.13
CA VAL A 158 2.15 -2.98 9.63
C VAL A 158 2.40 -3.47 8.20
N SER A 159 2.22 -4.77 7.94
CA SER A 159 2.39 -5.35 6.61
C SER A 159 1.44 -4.73 5.58
N LEU A 160 0.17 -4.51 5.95
CA LEU A 160 -0.83 -3.86 5.11
C LEU A 160 -0.43 -2.41 4.79
N ALA A 161 -0.01 -1.64 5.79
CA ALA A 161 0.43 -0.26 5.59
C ALA A 161 1.67 -0.18 4.68
N GLN A 162 2.62 -1.10 4.85
CA GLN A 162 3.80 -1.20 3.99
C GLN A 162 3.43 -1.60 2.56
N LEU A 163 2.50 -2.54 2.39
CA LEU A 163 2.00 -2.97 1.08
C LEU A 163 1.37 -1.80 0.33
N ILE A 164 0.46 -1.05 0.96
CA ILE A 164 -0.19 0.11 0.34
C ILE A 164 0.83 1.19 -0.02
N SER A 165 1.79 1.44 0.87
CA SER A 165 2.86 2.43 0.63
C SER A 165 3.77 2.02 -0.53
N PHE A 166 4.12 0.72 -0.61
CA PHE A 166 4.87 0.17 -1.72
C PHE A 166 4.09 0.28 -3.05
N LEU A 167 2.81 -0.05 -3.05
CA LEU A 167 1.95 0.11 -4.23
C LEU A 167 1.90 1.57 -4.69
N ALA A 168 1.76 2.50 -3.76
CA ALA A 168 1.78 3.93 -4.06
C ALA A 168 3.09 4.37 -4.74
N PHE A 169 4.23 3.81 -4.32
CA PHE A 169 5.53 4.01 -4.97
C PHE A 169 5.57 3.33 -6.35
N GLN A 170 5.27 2.03 -6.40
CA GLN A 170 5.36 1.21 -7.60
C GLN A 170 4.51 1.79 -8.75
N LEU A 171 3.24 2.09 -8.47
CA LEU A 171 2.31 2.60 -9.49
C LEU A 171 2.74 3.95 -10.05
N ARG A 172 3.29 4.85 -9.21
CA ARG A 172 3.82 6.14 -9.69
C ARG A 172 5.05 5.97 -10.57
N VAL A 173 5.96 5.06 -10.22
CA VAL A 173 7.15 4.77 -11.04
C VAL A 173 6.74 4.13 -12.36
N VAL A 174 5.84 3.14 -12.33
CA VAL A 174 5.28 2.51 -13.54
C VAL A 174 4.64 3.55 -14.45
N HIS A 175 3.77 4.40 -13.91
CA HIS A 175 3.13 5.48 -14.67
C HIS A 175 4.16 6.42 -15.32
N GLY A 176 5.15 6.89 -14.55
CA GLY A 176 6.20 7.76 -15.06
C GLY A 176 7.02 7.12 -16.18
N LEU A 177 7.40 5.84 -16.04
CA LEU A 177 8.13 5.11 -17.07
C LEU A 177 7.30 4.91 -18.34
N ARG A 178 6.00 4.60 -18.23
CA ARG A 178 5.09 4.48 -19.36
C ARG A 178 4.97 5.80 -20.13
N VAL A 179 4.81 6.92 -19.42
CA VAL A 179 4.77 8.24 -20.04
C VAL A 179 6.10 8.56 -20.75
N LEU A 180 7.25 8.25 -20.15
CA LEU A 180 8.56 8.41 -20.78
C LEU A 180 8.75 7.50 -22.02
N ALA A 181 8.12 6.32 -22.02
CA ALA A 181 8.08 5.41 -23.17
C ALA A 181 7.10 5.85 -24.28
N GLY A 182 6.39 6.97 -24.09
CA GLY A 182 5.46 7.51 -25.08
C GLY A 182 4.02 7.01 -24.97
N HIS A 183 3.67 6.27 -23.92
CA HIS A 183 2.28 5.88 -23.67
C HIS A 183 1.46 7.08 -23.17
N ALA A 184 0.18 7.14 -23.57
CA ALA A 184 -0.73 8.15 -23.05
C ALA A 184 -0.94 7.96 -21.53
N PRO A 185 -1.02 9.06 -20.73
CA PRO A 185 -1.40 8.96 -19.33
C PRO A 185 -2.78 8.32 -19.16
N GLU A 186 -2.91 7.43 -18.19
CA GLU A 186 -4.21 6.88 -17.81
C GLU A 186 -5.02 7.98 -17.14
N THR A 187 -6.29 8.15 -17.55
CA THR A 187 -7.14 9.24 -17.09
C THR A 187 -8.35 8.70 -16.36
N PRO A 188 -8.68 9.23 -15.18
CA PRO A 188 -9.88 8.82 -14.46
C PRO A 188 -11.16 9.05 -15.27
N ALA A 189 -12.03 8.03 -15.31
CA ALA A 189 -13.31 8.12 -16.02
C ALA A 189 -14.35 8.98 -15.27
N ALA A 190 -14.26 9.08 -13.94
CA ALA A 190 -15.23 9.75 -13.11
C ALA A 190 -14.56 10.69 -12.08
N GLN A 191 -15.29 11.72 -11.71
CA GLN A 191 -14.93 12.62 -10.61
C GLN A 191 -15.97 12.47 -9.51
N ARG A 192 -15.52 12.28 -8.27
CA ARG A 192 -16.35 12.43 -7.09
C ARG A 192 -16.23 13.84 -6.54
N ALA A 193 -17.35 14.45 -6.22
CA ALA A 193 -17.43 15.65 -5.41
C ALA A 193 -17.83 15.23 -3.99
N GLY A 194 -17.25 15.84 -2.98
CA GLY A 194 -17.66 15.61 -1.61
C GLY A 194 -16.64 16.13 -0.60
N GLY A 195 -17.03 16.16 0.66
CA GLY A 195 -16.21 16.47 1.81
C GLY A 195 -15.78 15.21 2.54
N ALA A 196 -14.74 15.27 3.36
CA ALA A 196 -14.38 14.19 4.23
C ALA A 196 -15.50 13.95 5.25
N ALA A 197 -16.04 12.73 5.27
CA ALA A 197 -16.96 12.31 6.32
C ALA A 197 -16.16 11.68 7.47
N ASP A 198 -16.55 11.96 8.71
CA ASP A 198 -16.02 11.22 9.86
C ASP A 198 -16.58 9.79 9.85
N PRO A 199 -15.74 8.75 9.71
CA PRO A 199 -16.18 7.37 9.69
C PRO A 199 -16.62 6.87 11.06
N GLY A 200 -16.47 7.65 12.13
CA GLY A 200 -16.80 7.27 13.50
C GLY A 200 -15.82 6.28 14.14
N TRP A 201 -14.68 6.03 13.55
CA TRP A 201 -13.68 5.13 14.10
C TRP A 201 -13.05 5.68 15.38
N LYS A 202 -12.58 4.77 16.24
CA LYS A 202 -11.94 5.12 17.52
C LYS A 202 -10.57 4.45 17.63
N PRO A 203 -9.61 5.08 18.37
CA PRO A 203 -8.36 4.43 18.70
C PRO A 203 -8.59 3.10 19.41
N GLY A 204 -7.89 2.06 18.98
CA GLY A 204 -7.98 0.74 19.61
C GLY A 204 -7.18 0.63 20.91
N PRO A 205 -7.39 -0.44 21.69
CA PRO A 205 -6.72 -0.62 22.99
C PRO A 205 -5.20 -0.80 22.88
N ARG A 206 -4.70 -1.19 21.71
CA ARG A 206 -3.26 -1.35 21.44
C ARG A 206 -2.62 -0.13 20.79
N THR A 207 -3.37 0.94 20.55
CA THR A 207 -2.84 2.19 19.99
C THR A 207 -2.06 2.95 21.06
N LEU A 208 -0.77 3.20 20.80
CA LEU A 208 0.13 3.84 21.77
C LEU A 208 -0.12 5.35 21.94
N GLN A 209 -0.61 6.01 20.92
CA GLN A 209 -0.84 7.45 20.89
C GLN A 209 -2.21 7.75 20.29
N PRO A 210 -3.22 7.99 21.14
CA PRO A 210 -4.58 8.23 20.66
C PRO A 210 -4.77 9.62 20.04
N GLU A 211 -3.85 10.55 20.29
CA GLU A 211 -3.92 11.91 19.79
C GLU A 211 -3.14 12.08 18.48
N VAL A 212 -3.73 12.84 17.56
CA VAL A 212 -3.11 13.15 16.28
C VAL A 212 -2.39 14.48 16.37
N VAL A 213 -1.11 14.50 16.03
CA VAL A 213 -0.33 15.74 15.92
C VAL A 213 -0.24 16.11 14.43
N HIS A 214 -0.99 17.14 14.04
CA HIS A 214 -0.89 17.72 12.70
C HIS A 214 -0.11 19.04 12.78
N PRO A 215 1.16 19.08 12.30
CA PRO A 215 1.87 20.35 12.23
C PRO A 215 1.18 21.29 11.24
N GLY A 216 0.87 22.51 11.68
CA GLY A 216 0.23 23.52 10.83
C GLY A 216 1.14 24.06 9.72
N LYS A 217 2.44 23.73 9.75
CA LYS A 217 3.44 24.13 8.75
C LYS A 217 4.57 23.11 8.69
N PHE A 218 5.28 23.10 7.58
CA PHE A 218 6.50 22.28 7.44
C PHE A 218 7.56 22.70 8.46
N VAL A 219 8.14 21.71 9.14
CA VAL A 219 9.24 21.91 10.09
C VAL A 219 10.36 20.92 9.78
N ASN A 220 11.60 21.36 9.93
CA ASN A 220 12.79 20.58 9.64
C ASN A 220 13.48 20.09 10.93
N HIS A 221 12.68 19.56 11.86
CA HIS A 221 13.18 18.98 13.10
C HIS A 221 12.22 17.91 13.62
N SER A 222 12.66 17.13 14.60
CA SER A 222 11.81 16.14 15.23
C SER A 222 10.60 16.79 15.89
N LEU A 223 9.41 16.26 15.59
CA LEU A 223 8.14 16.68 16.18
C LEU A 223 7.79 15.94 17.47
N GLY A 224 8.70 15.11 18.00
CA GLY A 224 8.39 14.22 19.11
C GLY A 224 7.39 13.13 18.74
N TRP A 225 7.25 12.85 17.44
CA TRP A 225 6.34 11.83 16.94
C TRP A 225 6.70 10.44 17.48
N LYS A 226 5.69 9.69 17.86
CA LYS A 226 5.80 8.30 18.28
C LYS A 226 4.94 7.42 17.37
N PRO A 227 5.34 6.16 17.13
CA PRO A 227 4.52 5.23 16.36
C PRO A 227 3.19 4.97 17.07
N TRP A 228 2.16 4.64 16.30
CA TRP A 228 0.84 4.31 16.84
C TRP A 228 0.74 2.86 17.31
N LEU A 229 1.62 2.01 16.83
CA LEU A 229 1.78 0.62 17.27
C LEU A 229 3.12 0.45 17.98
N ALA A 230 3.22 -0.56 18.83
CA ALA A 230 4.47 -0.89 19.50
C ALA A 230 5.52 -1.38 18.49
N ASP A 231 6.77 -0.96 18.69
CA ASP A 231 7.90 -1.51 17.94
C ASP A 231 8.10 -2.98 18.32
N LEU A 232 8.53 -3.79 17.35
CA LEU A 232 8.94 -5.15 17.61
C LEU A 232 10.19 -5.14 18.53
N PRO A 233 10.16 -5.83 19.69
CA PRO A 233 11.31 -5.93 20.57
C PRO A 233 12.50 -6.57 19.86
N LYS A 234 13.72 -6.08 20.15
CA LYS A 234 14.93 -6.60 19.47
C LYS A 234 15.17 -8.08 19.72
N GLU A 235 14.67 -8.58 20.84
CA GLU A 235 14.72 -9.98 21.24
C GLU A 235 13.91 -10.87 20.30
N GLU A 236 12.87 -10.33 19.70
CA GLU A 236 11.99 -11.01 18.75
C GLU A 236 12.44 -10.86 17.29
N PHE A 237 13.57 -10.17 17.05
CA PHE A 237 14.11 -10.02 15.70
C PHE A 237 14.53 -11.37 15.14
N THR A 238 13.99 -11.72 13.97
CA THR A 238 14.48 -12.82 13.14
C THR A 238 15.78 -12.40 12.42
N ASP A 239 16.44 -13.33 11.75
CA ASP A 239 17.65 -13.05 10.98
C ASP A 239 17.36 -12.06 9.83
N VAL A 240 16.15 -12.10 9.26
CA VAL A 240 15.70 -11.12 8.23
C VAL A 240 15.66 -9.70 8.80
N HIS A 241 15.12 -9.53 10.00
CA HIS A 241 15.08 -8.23 10.68
C HIS A 241 16.49 -7.72 10.98
N ARG A 242 17.39 -8.59 11.43
CA ARG A 242 18.78 -8.25 11.74
C ARG A 242 19.56 -7.86 10.49
N ASP A 243 19.40 -8.60 9.39
CA ASP A 243 20.05 -8.29 8.10
C ASP A 243 19.57 -6.94 7.55
N ALA A 244 18.26 -6.68 7.56
CA ALA A 244 17.68 -5.40 7.14
C ALA A 244 18.20 -4.22 7.98
N SER A 245 18.36 -4.41 9.30
CA SER A 245 18.85 -3.38 10.21
C SER A 245 20.34 -3.10 10.03
N SER A 246 21.16 -4.13 9.77
CA SER A 246 22.61 -4.00 9.59
C SER A 246 22.98 -3.25 8.31
N LYS A 247 22.23 -3.44 7.23
CA LYS A 247 22.44 -2.73 5.97
C LYS A 247 22.13 -1.24 6.05
N LYS A 248 21.20 -0.83 6.91
CA LYS A 248 20.91 0.58 7.18
C LYS A 248 22.08 1.31 7.87
N SER A 249 22.76 0.64 8.79
CA SER A 249 23.89 1.24 9.50
C SER A 249 25.12 1.42 8.60
N ALA A 250 25.35 0.52 7.64
CA ALA A 250 26.44 0.64 6.67
C ALA A 250 26.21 1.78 5.66
N SER A 251 24.96 2.01 5.23
CA SER A 251 24.62 3.12 4.32
C SER A 251 24.74 4.50 5.00
N ALA A 252 24.37 4.61 6.27
CA ALA A 252 24.50 5.85 7.03
C ALA A 252 25.95 6.24 7.32
N ALA A 253 26.84 5.26 7.52
CA ALA A 253 28.26 5.49 7.74
C ALA A 253 28.99 6.01 6.50
N ASN A 254 28.57 5.63 5.28
CA ASN A 254 29.16 6.13 4.03
C ASN A 254 28.72 7.54 3.64
N THR A 255 27.63 8.08 4.19
CA THR A 255 27.13 9.43 3.91
C THR A 255 27.76 10.48 4.82
N SER A 256 28.43 10.07 5.91
CA SER A 256 29.14 10.99 6.84
C SER A 256 30.66 11.12 6.54
N ALA A 257 31.15 10.48 5.49
CA ALA A 257 32.56 10.47 5.10
C ALA A 257 32.85 11.11 3.74
N SER A 258 31.91 11.91 3.20
CA SER A 258 32.10 12.68 1.95
C SER A 258 31.79 14.15 2.13
#